data_1dec3e169e0cf3bcc6550316dfb981ab
#
_entry.id   1dec3e169e0cf3bcc6550316dfb981ab
#
_cell.length_a   1.000
_cell.length_b   1.000
_cell.length_c   1.000
_cell.angle_alpha   90.00
_cell.angle_beta   90.00
_cell.angle_gamma   90.00
#
_symmetry.space_group_name_H-M   'P 1'
#
loop_
_entity.id
_entity.type
_entity.pdbx_description
1 polymer ?
#
loop_
_entity_poly.entity_id
_entity_poly.type
_entity_poly.pdbx_seq_one_letter_code
_entity_poly.pdbx_strand_id
1 'polypeptide(L)'
;MIKAGIIGTGNIGTDLLLKLIKTDFIEPVIFAGRRMSSNGIKLAQEKGINVTDKGIQLFIDNPNYCDLIYDCTNAVDAKEHAKVFEEQGVKVIDLTPAKVGDLCVPTINPEAIKTRGNVNMITCGGQASTPLLNVISKHCDLEYIEVVSQIASDSAGMATRLNIDNYIHTTELAISEFTGCKNCKVILNLNPAIPQVDMQTTLFIKAENIKFSSLNKDIYKTIQRLKEYIPHYELVMPPTINNDVLVLSIKVKGTGDYLPEYAGNLDIINCAAIEISKNLL
;
A
#
# COMPACT_ATOMS: atom_id res chain seq x y z
N MET A 1 3.48 21.80 9.25
CA MET A 1 2.74 20.81 8.45
C MET A 1 3.54 20.55 7.18
N ILE A 2 3.62 19.29 6.75
CA ILE A 2 4.24 18.88 5.49
C ILE A 2 3.28 19.23 4.34
N LYS A 3 3.73 20.03 3.38
CA LYS A 3 2.94 20.34 2.18
C LYS A 3 3.02 19.17 1.20
N ALA A 4 1.90 18.48 1.00
CA ALA A 4 1.84 17.31 0.15
C ALA A 4 1.08 17.54 -1.16
N GLY A 5 1.64 17.05 -2.26
CA GLY A 5 0.94 16.91 -3.54
C GLY A 5 0.52 15.47 -3.77
N ILE A 6 -0.63 15.27 -4.37
CA ILE A 6 -1.08 13.96 -4.82
C ILE A 6 -1.15 13.99 -6.35
N ILE A 7 -0.47 13.05 -7.01
CA ILE A 7 -0.59 12.85 -8.45
C ILE A 7 -1.29 11.52 -8.74
N GLY A 8 -2.40 11.58 -9.50
CA GLY A 8 -3.27 10.44 -9.76
C GLY A 8 -4.62 10.56 -9.03
N THR A 9 -5.70 10.75 -9.80
CA THR A 9 -7.04 11.07 -9.31
C THR A 9 -8.02 9.88 -9.43
N GLY A 10 -7.46 8.65 -9.34
CA GLY A 10 -8.22 7.41 -9.28
C GLY A 10 -8.69 7.08 -7.86
N ASN A 11 -9.14 5.82 -7.64
CA ASN A 11 -9.68 5.39 -6.35
C ASN A 11 -8.68 5.59 -5.21
N ILE A 12 -7.41 5.16 -5.38
CA ILE A 12 -6.37 5.27 -4.36
C ILE A 12 -6.09 6.74 -4.01
N GLY A 13 -5.82 7.58 -5.02
CA GLY A 13 -5.51 8.99 -4.78
C GLY A 13 -6.68 9.77 -4.16
N THR A 14 -7.93 9.46 -4.57
CA THR A 14 -9.12 10.10 -4.02
C THR A 14 -9.35 9.70 -2.55
N ASP A 15 -9.21 8.42 -2.24
CA ASP A 15 -9.31 7.94 -0.86
C ASP A 15 -8.19 8.51 0.03
N LEU A 16 -6.95 8.53 -0.50
CA LEU A 16 -5.81 9.14 0.18
C LEU A 16 -6.06 10.62 0.50
N LEU A 17 -6.55 11.39 -0.46
CA LEU A 17 -6.90 12.80 -0.24
C LEU A 17 -7.86 12.96 0.93
N LEU A 18 -8.94 12.16 0.96
CA LEU A 18 -9.94 12.24 2.03
C LEU A 18 -9.37 11.88 3.40
N LYS A 19 -8.40 10.97 3.45
CA LYS A 19 -7.66 10.63 4.68
C LYS A 19 -6.70 11.75 5.10
N LEU A 20 -5.93 12.31 4.16
CA LEU A 20 -4.98 13.39 4.45
C LEU A 20 -5.65 14.66 5.00
N ILE A 21 -6.81 15.02 4.50
CA ILE A 21 -7.60 16.17 5.02
C ILE A 21 -7.92 16.01 6.53
N LYS A 22 -7.95 14.77 7.04
CA LYS A 22 -8.24 14.49 8.45
C LYS A 22 -6.99 14.47 9.34
N THR A 23 -5.79 14.56 8.76
CA THR A 23 -4.53 14.60 9.52
C THR A 23 -4.22 16.02 9.97
N ASP A 24 -3.43 16.14 11.04
CA ASP A 24 -3.00 17.43 11.60
C ASP A 24 -1.54 17.78 11.26
N PHE A 25 -0.81 16.89 10.58
CA PHE A 25 0.61 17.05 10.27
C PHE A 25 0.92 17.16 8.77
N ILE A 26 -0.05 16.84 7.88
CA ILE A 26 0.07 16.96 6.41
C ILE A 26 -1.01 17.91 5.91
N GLU A 27 -0.62 18.82 5.02
CA GLU A 27 -1.49 19.70 4.27
C GLU A 27 -1.53 19.26 2.80
N PRO A 28 -2.62 18.68 2.28
CA PRO A 28 -2.76 18.41 0.86
C PRO A 28 -2.97 19.71 0.09
N VAL A 29 -1.90 20.23 -0.52
CA VAL A 29 -1.92 21.53 -1.21
C VAL A 29 -2.36 21.47 -2.67
N ILE A 30 -2.27 20.28 -3.30
CA ILE A 30 -2.64 20.08 -4.71
C ILE A 30 -3.05 18.63 -5.00
N PHE A 31 -4.11 18.47 -5.78
CA PHE A 31 -4.55 17.19 -6.31
C PHE A 31 -4.47 17.22 -7.85
N ALA A 32 -3.47 16.53 -8.40
CA ALA A 32 -3.10 16.59 -9.81
C ALA A 32 -3.59 15.36 -10.59
N GLY A 33 -4.29 15.61 -11.68
CA GLY A 33 -4.78 14.59 -12.60
C GLY A 33 -4.49 14.90 -14.05
N ARG A 34 -5.14 14.18 -14.96
CA ARG A 34 -5.05 14.38 -16.42
C ARG A 34 -6.37 14.86 -17.03
N ARG A 35 -7.45 14.96 -16.26
CA ARG A 35 -8.78 15.36 -16.73
C ARG A 35 -9.57 16.02 -15.61
N MET A 36 -9.98 17.26 -15.83
CA MET A 36 -10.84 18.01 -14.88
C MET A 36 -12.19 17.32 -14.62
N SER A 37 -12.65 16.49 -15.56
CA SER A 37 -13.94 15.78 -15.44
C SER A 37 -13.91 14.55 -14.53
N SER A 38 -12.73 14.14 -13.99
CA SER A 38 -12.65 12.98 -13.11
C SER A 38 -13.41 13.20 -11.80
N ASN A 39 -14.03 12.13 -11.27
CA ASN A 39 -14.80 12.21 -10.02
C ASN A 39 -13.92 12.64 -8.84
N GLY A 40 -12.68 12.18 -8.79
CA GLY A 40 -11.73 12.58 -7.76
C GLY A 40 -11.44 14.08 -7.77
N ILE A 41 -11.25 14.69 -8.96
CA ILE A 41 -11.03 16.15 -9.07
C ILE A 41 -12.28 16.92 -8.61
N LYS A 42 -13.48 16.50 -9.02
CA LYS A 42 -14.72 17.16 -8.57
C LYS A 42 -14.84 17.13 -7.04
N LEU A 43 -14.59 15.98 -6.46
CA LEU A 43 -14.63 15.82 -5.00
C LEU A 43 -13.57 16.69 -4.30
N ALA A 44 -12.35 16.76 -4.83
CA ALA A 44 -11.30 17.63 -4.30
C ALA A 44 -11.70 19.11 -4.33
N GLN A 45 -12.33 19.57 -5.43
CA GLN A 45 -12.85 20.93 -5.54
C GLN A 45 -13.94 21.22 -4.49
N GLU A 46 -14.86 20.27 -4.28
CA GLU A 46 -15.91 20.37 -3.25
C GLU A 46 -15.32 20.47 -1.83
N LYS A 47 -14.15 19.89 -1.60
CA LYS A 47 -13.38 19.99 -0.36
C LYS A 47 -12.48 21.23 -0.26
N GLY A 48 -12.48 22.10 -1.26
CA GLY A 48 -11.66 23.30 -1.27
C GLY A 48 -10.16 23.08 -1.57
N ILE A 49 -9.80 21.91 -2.09
CA ILE A 49 -8.41 21.57 -2.44
C ILE A 49 -8.11 22.11 -3.85
N ASN A 50 -6.93 22.69 -4.04
CA ASN A 50 -6.48 23.08 -5.36
C ASN A 50 -6.35 21.85 -6.27
N VAL A 51 -6.77 21.99 -7.51
CA VAL A 51 -6.74 20.90 -8.49
C VAL A 51 -6.11 21.35 -9.80
N THR A 52 -5.56 20.37 -10.55
CA THR A 52 -5.03 20.62 -11.89
C THR A 52 -5.21 19.38 -12.78
N ASP A 53 -5.33 19.59 -14.08
CA ASP A 53 -5.27 18.51 -15.09
C ASP A 53 -3.93 18.46 -15.83
N LYS A 54 -2.96 19.26 -15.41
CA LYS A 54 -1.59 19.26 -15.98
C LYS A 54 -0.74 18.04 -15.55
N GLY A 55 -1.23 17.22 -14.61
CA GLY A 55 -0.48 16.07 -14.11
C GLY A 55 0.91 16.45 -13.62
N ILE A 56 1.95 15.71 -14.08
CA ILE A 56 3.36 15.95 -13.72
C ILE A 56 3.87 17.32 -14.19
N GLN A 57 3.31 17.88 -15.27
CA GLN A 57 3.78 19.15 -15.83
C GLN A 57 3.68 20.30 -14.82
N LEU A 58 2.69 20.28 -13.93
CA LEU A 58 2.62 21.28 -12.85
C LEU A 58 3.90 21.31 -12.02
N PHE A 59 4.43 20.15 -11.66
CA PHE A 59 5.61 20.02 -10.78
C PHE A 59 6.91 20.31 -11.56
N ILE A 60 6.94 20.03 -12.86
CA ILE A 60 8.07 20.42 -13.73
C ILE A 60 8.15 21.94 -13.82
N ASP A 61 7.01 22.61 -14.05
CA ASP A 61 6.93 24.07 -14.19
C ASP A 61 7.17 24.80 -12.84
N ASN A 62 6.93 24.10 -11.72
CA ASN A 62 7.01 24.67 -10.37
C ASN A 62 7.80 23.75 -9.43
N PRO A 63 9.12 23.69 -9.54
CA PRO A 63 9.97 22.96 -8.58
C PRO A 63 9.73 23.45 -7.16
N ASN A 64 9.75 22.58 -6.18
CA ASN A 64 9.49 22.87 -4.76
C ASN A 64 8.05 23.31 -4.43
N TYR A 65 7.07 22.97 -5.27
CA TYR A 65 5.66 23.23 -4.98
C TYR A 65 5.18 22.49 -3.71
N CYS A 66 5.74 21.30 -3.46
CA CYS A 66 5.42 20.43 -2.32
C CYS A 66 6.70 19.93 -1.65
N ASP A 67 6.62 19.62 -0.37
CA ASP A 67 7.67 18.93 0.40
C ASP A 67 7.65 17.41 0.15
N LEU A 68 6.47 16.88 -0.15
CA LEU A 68 6.19 15.47 -0.33
C LEU A 68 5.21 15.26 -1.48
N ILE A 69 5.45 14.24 -2.30
CA ILE A 69 4.52 13.78 -3.33
C ILE A 69 4.04 12.37 -3.01
N TYR A 70 2.74 12.14 -3.16
CA TYR A 70 2.15 10.81 -3.24
C TYR A 70 1.83 10.50 -4.70
N ASP A 71 2.50 9.48 -5.25
CA ASP A 71 2.20 9.02 -6.61
C ASP A 71 1.17 7.87 -6.57
N CYS A 72 -0.04 8.19 -7.02
CA CYS A 72 -1.18 7.28 -7.10
C CYS A 72 -1.59 7.00 -8.56
N THR A 73 -0.65 7.08 -9.51
CA THR A 73 -0.92 6.95 -10.95
C THR A 73 -0.92 5.47 -11.40
N ASN A 74 0.07 5.06 -12.15
CA ASN A 74 0.28 3.70 -12.60
C ASN A 74 1.79 3.42 -12.73
N ALA A 75 2.16 2.14 -12.92
CA ALA A 75 3.54 1.72 -12.91
C ALA A 75 4.42 2.34 -14.03
N VAL A 76 3.82 2.75 -15.15
CA VAL A 76 4.55 3.36 -16.27
C VAL A 76 4.83 4.83 -15.96
N ASP A 77 3.78 5.59 -15.64
CA ASP A 77 3.89 7.02 -15.35
C ASP A 77 4.80 7.26 -14.12
N ALA A 78 4.67 6.46 -13.06
CA ALA A 78 5.46 6.60 -11.84
C ALA A 78 6.97 6.50 -12.07
N LYS A 79 7.42 5.67 -13.02
CA LYS A 79 8.85 5.58 -13.40
C LYS A 79 9.39 6.87 -14.02
N GLU A 80 8.56 7.56 -14.79
CA GLU A 80 8.95 8.86 -15.37
C GLU A 80 8.85 9.98 -14.33
N HIS A 81 7.81 9.96 -13.48
CA HIS A 81 7.65 10.92 -12.39
C HIS A 81 8.82 10.86 -11.39
N ALA A 82 9.27 9.66 -11.05
CA ALA A 82 10.39 9.46 -10.13
C ALA A 82 11.67 10.18 -10.58
N LYS A 83 11.98 10.17 -11.88
CA LYS A 83 13.15 10.89 -12.43
C LYS A 83 13.03 12.40 -12.20
N VAL A 84 11.86 12.98 -12.48
CA VAL A 84 11.59 14.40 -12.28
C VAL A 84 11.75 14.80 -10.81
N PHE A 85 11.16 14.03 -9.90
CA PHE A 85 11.21 14.34 -8.47
C PHE A 85 12.60 14.08 -7.87
N GLU A 86 13.35 13.09 -8.36
CA GLU A 86 14.73 12.86 -7.96
C GLU A 86 15.63 14.04 -8.35
N GLU A 87 15.52 14.56 -9.57
CA GLU A 87 16.24 15.75 -10.02
C GLU A 87 15.90 17.00 -9.20
N GLN A 88 14.68 17.09 -8.71
CA GLN A 88 14.22 18.20 -7.86
C GLN A 88 14.54 18.00 -6.37
N GLY A 89 14.99 16.82 -5.96
CA GLY A 89 15.23 16.49 -4.54
C GLY A 89 13.96 16.37 -3.70
N VAL A 90 12.79 16.17 -4.33
CA VAL A 90 11.49 16.05 -3.66
C VAL A 90 11.28 14.61 -3.19
N LYS A 91 10.77 14.45 -1.96
CA LYS A 91 10.40 13.13 -1.41
C LYS A 91 9.15 12.59 -2.09
N VAL A 92 9.18 11.30 -2.44
CA VAL A 92 8.04 10.62 -3.08
C VAL A 92 7.65 9.37 -2.29
N ILE A 93 6.37 9.21 -2.04
CA ILE A 93 5.76 7.95 -1.61
C ILE A 93 4.98 7.40 -2.80
N ASP A 94 5.49 6.34 -3.39
CA ASP A 94 4.93 5.68 -4.57
C ASP A 94 3.96 4.58 -4.15
N LEU A 95 2.66 4.78 -4.44
CA LEU A 95 1.59 3.81 -4.19
C LEU A 95 1.30 2.93 -5.42
N THR A 96 2.12 3.03 -6.45
CA THR A 96 1.98 2.22 -7.66
C THR A 96 2.84 0.94 -7.59
N PRO A 97 2.54 -0.09 -8.36
CA PRO A 97 3.41 -1.28 -8.43
C PRO A 97 4.61 -1.07 -9.37
N ALA A 98 5.16 0.15 -9.43
CA ALA A 98 6.27 0.51 -10.34
C ALA A 98 7.62 -0.04 -9.89
N LYS A 99 7.77 -0.34 -8.60
CA LYS A 99 9.06 -0.72 -7.99
C LYS A 99 10.13 0.35 -8.23
N VAL A 100 9.80 1.58 -7.98
CA VAL A 100 10.75 2.70 -8.01
C VAL A 100 11.05 3.11 -6.56
N GLY A 101 12.33 3.26 -6.23
CA GLY A 101 12.75 3.50 -4.84
C GLY A 101 12.79 2.22 -4.00
N ASP A 102 13.03 2.38 -2.69
CA ASP A 102 13.10 1.28 -1.75
C ASP A 102 11.70 0.78 -1.39
N LEU A 103 11.51 -0.54 -1.38
CA LEU A 103 10.27 -1.14 -0.89
C LEU A 103 10.10 -0.80 0.59
N CYS A 104 8.90 -0.37 0.97
CA CYS A 104 8.67 0.15 2.31
C CYS A 104 7.43 -0.46 2.99
N VAL A 105 7.63 -0.87 4.25
CA VAL A 105 6.58 -1.38 5.14
C VAL A 105 6.73 -0.68 6.49
N PRO A 106 5.72 0.05 6.99
CA PRO A 106 5.83 0.87 8.20
C PRO A 106 6.33 0.11 9.43
N THR A 107 5.94 -1.15 9.59
CA THR A 107 6.34 -1.97 10.74
C THR A 107 7.72 -2.63 10.60
N ILE A 108 8.38 -2.52 9.43
CA ILE A 108 9.66 -3.19 9.15
C ILE A 108 10.78 -2.17 8.98
N ASN A 109 10.62 -1.21 8.05
CA ASN A 109 11.66 -0.25 7.67
C ASN A 109 11.12 1.19 7.53
N PRO A 110 10.50 1.76 8.58
CA PRO A 110 9.88 3.09 8.53
C PRO A 110 10.88 4.21 8.18
N GLU A 111 12.17 4.00 8.44
CA GLU A 111 13.22 5.00 8.19
C GLU A 111 13.62 5.13 6.71
N ALA A 112 13.13 4.26 5.82
CA ALA A 112 13.47 4.27 4.40
C ALA A 112 13.21 5.64 3.76
N ILE A 113 12.11 6.32 4.12
CA ILE A 113 11.75 7.65 3.59
C ILE A 113 12.79 8.75 3.96
N LYS A 114 13.52 8.59 5.08
CA LYS A 114 14.54 9.58 5.50
C LYS A 114 15.79 9.48 4.65
N THR A 115 16.18 8.28 4.28
CA THR A 115 17.46 7.99 3.62
C THR A 115 17.38 8.05 2.10
N ARG A 116 16.19 7.88 1.53
CA ARG A 116 15.95 7.83 0.09
C ARG A 116 15.01 8.95 -0.37
N GLY A 117 15.11 9.31 -1.64
CA GLY A 117 14.20 10.28 -2.27
C GLY A 117 12.82 9.70 -2.54
N ASN A 118 12.76 8.41 -2.89
CA ASN A 118 11.54 7.69 -3.23
C ASN A 118 11.43 6.39 -2.44
N VAL A 119 10.26 6.12 -1.87
CA VAL A 119 9.89 4.83 -1.26
C VAL A 119 8.64 4.30 -1.94
N ASN A 120 8.63 2.98 -2.20
CA ASN A 120 7.52 2.29 -2.84
C ASN A 120 6.71 1.51 -1.79
N MET A 121 5.41 1.74 -1.77
CA MET A 121 4.48 1.08 -0.82
C MET A 121 4.10 -0.34 -1.24
N ILE A 122 4.81 -0.94 -2.17
CA ILE A 122 4.59 -2.30 -2.68
C ILE A 122 3.21 -2.40 -3.37
N THR A 123 2.26 -3.03 -2.70
CA THR A 123 0.87 -3.21 -3.12
C THR A 123 -0.02 -3.36 -1.88
N CYS A 124 -1.34 -3.28 -2.05
CA CYS A 124 -2.24 -3.54 -0.93
C CYS A 124 -2.07 -4.96 -0.34
N GLY A 125 -1.91 -5.97 -1.20
CA GLY A 125 -1.61 -7.35 -0.75
C GLY A 125 -0.23 -7.48 -0.11
N GLY A 126 0.76 -6.74 -0.61
CA GLY A 126 2.09 -6.66 -0.02
C GLY A 126 2.05 -6.04 1.38
N GLN A 127 1.36 -4.93 1.57
CA GLN A 127 1.18 -4.31 2.90
C GLN A 127 0.38 -5.22 3.85
N ALA A 128 -0.55 -6.03 3.32
CA ALA A 128 -1.32 -6.96 4.12
C ALA A 128 -0.51 -8.17 4.60
N SER A 129 0.37 -8.70 3.76
CA SER A 129 1.07 -9.97 3.99
C SER A 129 2.48 -9.82 4.56
N THR A 130 3.28 -8.90 4.03
CA THR A 130 4.71 -8.77 4.32
C THR A 130 5.02 -8.55 5.80
N PRO A 131 4.27 -7.75 6.58
CA PRO A 131 4.51 -7.60 8.02
C PRO A 131 4.51 -8.93 8.77
N LEU A 132 3.53 -9.79 8.47
CA LEU A 132 3.40 -11.10 9.13
C LEU A 132 4.44 -12.09 8.60
N LEU A 133 4.71 -12.08 7.30
CA LEU A 133 5.73 -12.93 6.67
C LEU A 133 7.14 -12.62 7.21
N ASN A 134 7.46 -11.34 7.42
CA ASN A 134 8.72 -10.94 8.06
C ASN A 134 8.84 -11.45 9.51
N VAL A 135 7.73 -11.53 10.24
CA VAL A 135 7.73 -12.16 11.57
C VAL A 135 7.93 -13.66 11.45
N ILE A 136 7.21 -14.32 10.56
CA ILE A 136 7.27 -15.76 10.35
C ILE A 136 8.70 -16.19 9.98
N SER A 137 9.38 -15.45 9.11
CA SER A 137 10.75 -15.77 8.68
C SER A 137 11.79 -15.80 9.83
N LYS A 138 11.51 -15.17 10.95
CA LYS A 138 12.36 -15.16 12.15
C LYS A 138 12.15 -16.37 13.06
N HIS A 139 11.13 -17.17 12.78
CA HIS A 139 10.69 -18.28 13.64
C HIS A 139 10.74 -19.65 12.96
N CYS A 140 11.17 -19.74 11.70
CA CYS A 140 11.23 -20.98 10.95
C CYS A 140 12.21 -20.87 9.77
N ASP A 141 12.54 -22.01 9.20
CA ASP A 141 13.32 -22.13 7.97
C ASP A 141 12.35 -22.22 6.79
N LEU A 142 12.21 -21.12 6.03
CA LEU A 142 11.24 -21.00 4.94
C LEU A 142 11.68 -21.78 3.70
N GLU A 143 10.77 -22.59 3.14
CA GLU A 143 10.96 -23.29 1.86
C GLU A 143 10.15 -22.62 0.72
N TYR A 144 8.89 -22.25 1.01
CA TYR A 144 7.96 -21.71 0.04
C TYR A 144 6.89 -20.83 0.71
N ILE A 145 6.51 -19.76 0.05
CA ILE A 145 5.43 -18.87 0.49
C ILE A 145 4.43 -18.68 -0.65
N GLU A 146 3.14 -18.86 -0.36
CA GLU A 146 2.07 -18.44 -1.26
C GLU A 146 1.16 -17.43 -0.57
N VAL A 147 0.90 -16.32 -1.26
CA VAL A 147 0.00 -15.25 -0.81
C VAL A 147 -1.19 -15.17 -1.76
N VAL A 148 -2.37 -15.45 -1.23
CA VAL A 148 -3.62 -15.36 -1.98
C VAL A 148 -4.43 -14.20 -1.46
N SER A 149 -4.48 -13.10 -2.21
CA SER A 149 -5.28 -11.92 -1.87
C SER A 149 -6.57 -11.90 -2.69
N GLN A 150 -7.68 -11.60 -2.03
CA GLN A 150 -8.98 -11.37 -2.63
C GLN A 150 -9.45 -9.95 -2.31
N ILE A 151 -9.90 -9.22 -3.32
CA ILE A 151 -10.55 -7.91 -3.17
C ILE A 151 -11.85 -7.87 -3.97
N ALA A 152 -12.79 -7.02 -3.58
CA ALA A 152 -13.98 -6.78 -4.38
C ALA A 152 -13.60 -6.21 -5.75
N SER A 153 -14.21 -6.71 -6.81
CA SER A 153 -13.97 -6.22 -8.18
C SER A 153 -14.22 -4.70 -8.29
N ASP A 154 -15.22 -4.18 -7.59
CA ASP A 154 -15.61 -2.77 -7.61
C ASP A 154 -14.56 -1.86 -6.96
N SER A 155 -13.73 -2.38 -6.04
CA SER A 155 -12.62 -1.61 -5.44
C SER A 155 -11.37 -1.54 -6.33
N ALA A 156 -11.24 -2.46 -7.28
CA ALA A 156 -10.13 -2.50 -8.22
C ALA A 156 -10.32 -1.45 -9.32
N GLY A 157 -9.63 -0.31 -9.21
CA GLY A 157 -9.60 0.74 -10.22
C GLY A 157 -8.91 0.29 -11.53
N MET A 158 -8.99 1.14 -12.56
CA MET A 158 -8.38 0.87 -13.86
C MET A 158 -6.86 0.64 -13.74
N ALA A 159 -6.16 1.40 -12.91
CA ALA A 159 -4.73 1.24 -12.70
C ALA A 159 -4.38 -0.17 -12.16
N THR A 160 -5.13 -0.70 -11.20
CA THR A 160 -4.94 -2.07 -10.68
C THR A 160 -5.14 -3.10 -11.78
N ARG A 161 -6.23 -2.97 -12.56
CA ARG A 161 -6.57 -3.93 -13.64
C ARG A 161 -5.54 -3.99 -14.76
N LEU A 162 -4.97 -2.83 -15.12
CA LEU A 162 -3.94 -2.73 -16.18
C LEU A 162 -2.55 -3.15 -15.70
N ASN A 163 -2.32 -3.27 -14.39
CA ASN A 163 -1.01 -3.53 -13.80
C ASN A 163 -0.99 -4.79 -12.91
N ILE A 164 -1.85 -5.79 -13.17
CA ILE A 164 -1.93 -7.01 -12.35
C ILE A 164 -0.58 -7.75 -12.32
N ASP A 165 0.12 -7.87 -13.44
CA ASP A 165 1.42 -8.53 -13.52
C ASP A 165 2.46 -7.77 -12.68
N ASN A 166 2.49 -6.44 -12.76
CA ASN A 166 3.36 -5.61 -11.93
C ASN A 166 2.99 -5.75 -10.44
N TYR A 167 1.71 -5.83 -10.10
CA TYR A 167 1.25 -6.06 -8.74
C TYR A 167 1.79 -7.38 -8.19
N ILE A 168 1.65 -8.48 -8.93
CA ILE A 168 2.14 -9.81 -8.56
C ILE A 168 3.64 -9.75 -8.35
N HIS A 169 4.38 -9.30 -9.36
CA HIS A 169 5.84 -9.26 -9.34
C HIS A 169 6.40 -8.39 -8.21
N THR A 170 5.86 -7.17 -8.00
CA THR A 170 6.31 -6.28 -6.94
C THR A 170 6.04 -6.86 -5.55
N THR A 171 4.92 -7.57 -5.38
CA THR A 171 4.60 -8.25 -4.12
C THR A 171 5.57 -9.42 -3.87
N GLU A 172 5.87 -10.25 -4.88
CA GLU A 172 6.82 -11.35 -4.77
C GLU A 172 8.23 -10.85 -4.42
N LEU A 173 8.66 -9.75 -5.04
CA LEU A 173 9.94 -9.12 -4.71
C LEU A 173 9.99 -8.65 -3.27
N ALA A 174 8.95 -7.99 -2.79
CA ALA A 174 8.88 -7.55 -1.40
C ALA A 174 8.91 -8.75 -0.42
N ILE A 175 8.17 -9.81 -0.70
CA ILE A 175 8.21 -11.02 0.11
C ILE A 175 9.64 -11.57 0.15
N SER A 176 10.28 -11.71 -1.00
CA SER A 176 11.67 -12.21 -1.08
C SER A 176 12.66 -11.32 -0.33
N GLU A 177 12.55 -9.99 -0.46
CA GLU A 177 13.44 -9.03 0.18
C GLU A 177 13.29 -9.06 1.71
N PHE A 178 12.05 -9.03 2.22
CA PHE A 178 11.80 -8.93 3.65
C PHE A 178 11.80 -10.27 4.40
N THR A 179 11.80 -11.40 3.71
CA THR A 179 11.81 -12.73 4.34
C THR A 179 13.05 -13.55 4.02
N GLY A 180 13.79 -13.22 2.96
CA GLY A 180 14.87 -14.04 2.41
C GLY A 180 14.38 -15.24 1.57
N CYS A 181 13.08 -15.53 1.54
CA CYS A 181 12.51 -16.63 0.77
C CYS A 181 12.36 -16.24 -0.71
N LYS A 182 13.13 -16.87 -1.59
CA LYS A 182 13.07 -16.60 -3.04
C LYS A 182 11.98 -17.39 -3.75
N ASN A 183 11.50 -18.45 -3.12
CA ASN A 183 10.48 -19.33 -3.67
C ASN A 183 9.10 -18.89 -3.16
N CYS A 184 8.50 -17.92 -3.83
CA CYS A 184 7.21 -17.38 -3.45
C CYS A 184 6.30 -17.19 -4.67
N LYS A 185 4.99 -17.23 -4.41
CA LYS A 185 3.93 -16.99 -5.39
C LYS A 185 2.87 -16.07 -4.83
N VAL A 186 2.41 -15.16 -5.66
CA VAL A 186 1.32 -14.24 -5.32
C VAL A 186 0.16 -14.43 -6.27
N ILE A 187 -1.05 -14.48 -5.73
CA ILE A 187 -2.30 -14.59 -6.46
C ILE A 187 -3.22 -13.44 -6.04
N LEU A 188 -3.76 -12.72 -7.00
CA LEU A 188 -4.76 -11.69 -6.79
C LEU A 188 -6.09 -12.11 -7.43
N ASN A 189 -7.12 -12.25 -6.62
CA ASN A 189 -8.49 -12.52 -7.04
C ASN A 189 -9.33 -11.24 -7.00
N LEU A 190 -9.88 -10.84 -8.14
CA LEU A 190 -10.89 -9.79 -8.25
C LEU A 190 -12.28 -10.44 -8.17
N ASN A 191 -12.92 -10.34 -7.01
CA ASN A 191 -14.18 -11.03 -6.74
C ASN A 191 -15.39 -10.18 -7.16
N PRO A 192 -16.25 -10.63 -8.11
CA PRO A 192 -17.41 -9.89 -8.56
C PRO A 192 -18.69 -10.16 -7.76
N ALA A 193 -18.61 -10.85 -6.61
CA ALA A 193 -19.77 -11.18 -5.80
C ALA A 193 -20.56 -9.96 -5.32
N ILE A 194 -21.88 -10.14 -5.19
CA ILE A 194 -22.82 -9.18 -4.59
C ILE A 194 -23.56 -9.90 -3.46
N PRO A 195 -23.52 -9.36 -2.21
CA PRO A 195 -22.81 -8.15 -1.80
C PRO A 195 -21.27 -8.31 -1.91
N GLN A 196 -20.59 -7.17 -2.05
CA GLN A 196 -19.14 -7.12 -2.21
C GLN A 196 -18.43 -7.76 -1.00
N VAL A 197 -17.32 -8.45 -1.31
CA VAL A 197 -16.48 -9.09 -0.29
C VAL A 197 -15.46 -8.10 0.30
N ASP A 198 -15.17 -8.22 1.57
CA ASP A 198 -14.04 -7.52 2.21
C ASP A 198 -12.70 -8.00 1.61
N MET A 199 -11.67 -7.17 1.68
CA MET A 199 -10.32 -7.61 1.37
C MET A 199 -9.90 -8.72 2.33
N GLN A 200 -9.47 -9.85 1.79
CA GLN A 200 -8.93 -10.97 2.55
C GLN A 200 -7.63 -11.46 1.93
N THR A 201 -6.65 -11.78 2.77
CA THR A 201 -5.37 -12.35 2.32
C THR A 201 -5.07 -13.59 3.14
N THR A 202 -4.85 -14.71 2.47
CA THR A 202 -4.45 -15.98 3.07
C THR A 202 -2.99 -16.26 2.73
N LEU A 203 -2.23 -16.65 3.74
CA LEU A 203 -0.82 -17.01 3.65
C LEU A 203 -0.69 -18.51 3.81
N PHE A 204 -0.05 -19.18 2.85
CA PHE A 204 0.33 -20.58 2.91
C PHE A 204 1.86 -20.65 2.92
N ILE A 205 2.42 -21.23 3.97
CA ILE A 205 3.86 -21.23 4.19
C ILE A 205 4.34 -22.66 4.44
N LYS A 206 5.21 -23.16 3.56
CA LYS A 206 5.94 -24.38 3.81
C LYS A 206 7.27 -24.03 4.47
N ALA A 207 7.51 -24.57 5.65
CA ALA A 207 8.68 -24.28 6.45
C ALA A 207 9.03 -25.42 7.41
N GLU A 208 10.30 -25.48 7.77
CA GLU A 208 10.81 -26.39 8.80
C GLU A 208 11.12 -25.63 10.10
N ASN A 209 11.37 -26.38 11.17
CA ASN A 209 11.83 -25.88 12.47
C ASN A 209 10.95 -24.75 13.06
N ILE A 210 9.63 -24.84 12.88
CA ILE A 210 8.69 -23.80 13.30
C ILE A 210 8.64 -23.69 14.83
N LYS A 211 9.06 -22.54 15.36
CA LYS A 211 8.95 -22.18 16.79
C LYS A 211 7.55 -21.63 17.09
N PHE A 212 6.52 -22.48 17.00
CA PHE A 212 5.12 -22.10 16.94
C PHE A 212 4.64 -21.21 18.09
N SER A 213 5.05 -21.49 19.34
CA SER A 213 4.59 -20.70 20.50
C SER A 213 5.08 -19.25 20.47
N SER A 214 6.36 -19.03 20.17
CA SER A 214 6.92 -17.68 20.04
C SER A 214 6.43 -16.95 18.78
N LEU A 215 6.31 -17.69 17.67
CA LEU A 215 5.73 -17.19 16.43
C LEU A 215 4.32 -16.61 16.64
N ASN A 216 3.45 -17.40 17.28
CA ASN A 216 2.07 -17.00 17.53
C ASN A 216 2.01 -15.70 18.35
N LYS A 217 2.82 -15.60 19.42
CA LYS A 217 2.93 -14.41 20.25
C LYS A 217 3.33 -13.17 19.43
N ASP A 218 4.36 -13.31 18.58
CA ASP A 218 4.89 -12.19 17.82
C ASP A 218 3.97 -11.79 16.65
N ILE A 219 3.21 -12.72 16.07
CA ILE A 219 2.13 -12.41 15.11
C ILE A 219 1.08 -11.51 15.77
N TYR A 220 0.55 -11.87 16.94
CA TYR A 220 -0.44 -11.04 17.63
C TYR A 220 0.11 -9.67 18.01
N LYS A 221 1.38 -9.58 18.46
CA LYS A 221 2.03 -8.30 18.73
C LYS A 221 2.14 -7.43 17.47
N THR A 222 2.47 -8.03 16.33
CA THR A 222 2.57 -7.32 15.06
C THR A 222 1.19 -6.84 14.58
N ILE A 223 0.15 -7.64 14.75
CA ILE A 223 -1.22 -7.22 14.43
C ILE A 223 -1.65 -6.02 15.29
N GLN A 224 -1.30 -5.97 16.57
CA GLN A 224 -1.60 -4.79 17.40
C GLN A 224 -0.91 -3.53 16.86
N ARG A 225 0.35 -3.62 16.45
CA ARG A 225 1.07 -2.50 15.81
C ARG A 225 0.45 -2.08 14.47
N LEU A 226 0.01 -3.06 13.66
CA LEU A 226 -0.70 -2.77 12.40
C LEU A 226 -2.01 -2.01 12.66
N LYS A 227 -2.75 -2.37 13.70
CA LYS A 227 -4.01 -1.71 14.08
C LYS A 227 -3.84 -0.25 14.51
N GLU A 228 -2.65 0.19 14.87
CA GLU A 228 -2.38 1.59 15.21
C GLU A 228 -2.60 2.52 14.01
N TYR A 229 -2.38 2.03 12.78
CA TYR A 229 -2.61 2.81 11.57
C TYR A 229 -3.59 2.15 10.58
N ILE A 230 -3.91 0.86 10.73
CA ILE A 230 -4.95 0.14 9.98
C ILE A 230 -5.97 -0.44 10.98
N PRO A 231 -6.91 0.36 11.49
CA PRO A 231 -7.77 -0.04 12.63
C PRO A 231 -8.54 -1.35 12.40
N HIS A 232 -8.93 -1.62 11.17
CA HIS A 232 -9.74 -2.78 10.78
C HIS A 232 -8.92 -3.93 10.16
N TYR A 233 -7.64 -4.06 10.56
CA TYR A 233 -6.82 -5.23 10.22
C TYR A 233 -7.11 -6.37 11.21
N GLU A 234 -7.71 -7.45 10.74
CA GLU A 234 -8.20 -8.55 11.57
C GLU A 234 -7.59 -9.89 11.17
N LEU A 235 -7.20 -10.69 12.17
CA LEU A 235 -6.83 -12.10 11.97
C LEU A 235 -8.12 -12.93 11.99
N VAL A 236 -8.56 -13.42 10.83
CA VAL A 236 -9.80 -14.22 10.70
C VAL A 236 -9.54 -15.71 10.83
N MET A 237 -8.35 -16.17 10.49
CA MET A 237 -7.88 -17.51 10.77
C MET A 237 -6.51 -17.44 11.46
N PRO A 238 -6.38 -17.86 12.70
CA PRO A 238 -5.11 -17.84 13.43
C PRO A 238 -4.10 -18.79 12.78
N PRO A 239 -2.80 -18.61 13.04
CA PRO A 239 -1.77 -19.52 12.56
C PRO A 239 -2.09 -20.95 12.94
N THR A 240 -2.17 -21.81 11.93
CA THR A 240 -2.51 -23.23 12.08
C THR A 240 -1.61 -24.05 11.17
N ILE A 241 -1.07 -25.15 11.67
CA ILE A 241 -0.27 -26.08 10.85
C ILE A 241 -1.17 -27.22 10.41
N ASN A 242 -1.26 -27.45 9.10
CA ASN A 242 -1.99 -28.53 8.48
C ASN A 242 -1.11 -29.18 7.41
N ASN A 243 -0.81 -30.48 7.55
CA ASN A 243 0.05 -31.24 6.62
C ASN A 243 1.36 -30.48 6.27
N ASP A 244 2.09 -30.05 7.30
CA ASP A 244 3.37 -29.33 7.20
C ASP A 244 3.30 -27.93 6.53
N VAL A 245 2.11 -27.41 6.31
CA VAL A 245 1.87 -26.06 5.82
C VAL A 245 1.32 -25.21 6.97
N LEU A 246 2.02 -24.14 7.29
CA LEU A 246 1.51 -23.09 8.18
C LEU A 246 0.55 -22.20 7.38
N VAL A 247 -0.67 -22.07 7.86
CA VAL A 247 -1.73 -21.27 7.21
C VAL A 247 -2.28 -20.25 8.20
N LEU A 248 -2.51 -19.03 7.73
CA LEU A 248 -3.25 -18.00 8.45
C LEU A 248 -3.96 -17.10 7.45
N SER A 249 -5.02 -16.44 7.90
CA SER A 249 -5.77 -15.51 7.03
C SER A 249 -6.12 -14.24 7.76
N ILE A 250 -5.95 -13.13 7.08
CA ILE A 250 -6.30 -11.79 7.56
C ILE A 250 -7.38 -11.16 6.69
N LYS A 251 -8.11 -10.26 7.29
CA LYS A 251 -9.12 -9.43 6.63
C LYS A 251 -8.85 -7.97 6.92
N VAL A 252 -9.07 -7.12 5.94
CA VAL A 252 -9.01 -5.67 6.09
C VAL A 252 -10.32 -5.07 5.60
N LYS A 253 -10.98 -4.31 6.46
CA LYS A 253 -12.09 -3.45 6.08
C LYS A 253 -11.63 -2.01 5.93
N GLY A 254 -12.25 -1.29 5.03
CA GLY A 254 -12.06 0.13 4.87
C GLY A 254 -12.81 0.95 5.92
N THR A 255 -12.43 2.20 6.09
CA THR A 255 -13.13 3.19 6.92
C THR A 255 -14.31 3.84 6.20
N GLY A 256 -14.49 3.53 4.92
CA GLY A 256 -15.60 4.08 4.13
C GLY A 256 -15.40 5.53 3.70
N ASP A 257 -14.16 6.00 3.57
CA ASP A 257 -13.88 7.40 3.22
C ASP A 257 -14.28 7.76 1.79
N TYR A 258 -13.89 6.95 0.82
CA TYR A 258 -14.25 7.14 -0.60
C TYR A 258 -15.16 6.04 -1.12
N LEU A 259 -14.76 4.78 -0.98
CA LEU A 259 -15.58 3.61 -1.27
C LEU A 259 -16.08 3.00 0.04
N PRO A 260 -17.19 2.21 0.01
CA PRO A 260 -17.68 1.54 1.20
C PRO A 260 -16.65 0.60 1.83
N GLU A 261 -16.93 0.15 3.06
CA GLU A 261 -16.01 -0.62 3.91
C GLU A 261 -15.38 -1.87 3.25
N TYR A 262 -16.01 -2.45 2.24
CA TYR A 262 -15.43 -3.59 1.52
C TYR A 262 -14.09 -3.25 0.84
N ALA A 263 -13.83 -1.97 0.56
CA ALA A 263 -12.62 -1.51 -0.13
C ALA A 263 -11.39 -1.40 0.79
N GLY A 264 -11.16 -2.38 1.66
CA GLY A 264 -10.01 -2.44 2.58
C GLY A 264 -8.64 -2.37 1.88
N ASN A 265 -8.58 -2.71 0.58
CA ASN A 265 -7.38 -2.54 -0.23
C ASN A 265 -6.96 -1.09 -0.44
N LEU A 266 -7.90 -0.13 -0.42
CA LEU A 266 -7.59 1.30 -0.46
C LEU A 266 -7.05 1.76 0.90
N ASP A 267 -7.73 1.35 1.97
CA ASP A 267 -7.33 1.71 3.33
C ASP A 267 -5.93 1.24 3.66
N ILE A 268 -5.61 -0.02 3.41
CA ILE A 268 -4.32 -0.58 3.83
C ILE A 268 -3.13 0.13 3.19
N ILE A 269 -3.21 0.44 1.90
CA ILE A 269 -2.09 1.09 1.21
C ILE A 269 -2.00 2.58 1.56
N ASN A 270 -3.15 3.27 1.68
CA ASN A 270 -3.20 4.68 2.01
C ASN A 270 -2.81 4.94 3.47
N CYS A 271 -3.31 4.15 4.41
CA CYS A 271 -2.91 4.23 5.81
C CYS A 271 -1.41 3.96 6.01
N ALA A 272 -0.85 2.97 5.30
CA ALA A 272 0.59 2.70 5.33
C ALA A 272 1.40 3.88 4.77
N ALA A 273 0.96 4.50 3.68
CA ALA A 273 1.62 5.66 3.09
C ALA A 273 1.59 6.88 4.04
N ILE A 274 0.47 7.11 4.72
CA ILE A 274 0.34 8.17 5.73
C ILE A 274 1.24 7.87 6.93
N GLU A 275 1.30 6.63 7.40
CA GLU A 275 2.14 6.24 8.53
C GLU A 275 3.62 6.50 8.26
N ILE A 276 4.11 6.16 7.06
CA ILE A 276 5.49 6.43 6.64
C ILE A 276 5.80 7.93 6.65
N SER A 277 4.85 8.77 6.27
CA SER A 277 5.04 10.23 6.23
C SER A 277 5.36 10.84 7.60
N LYS A 278 4.91 10.23 8.70
CA LYS A 278 5.25 10.68 10.06
C LYS A 278 6.74 10.69 10.32
N ASN A 279 7.51 9.86 9.61
CA ASN A 279 8.96 9.84 9.75
C ASN A 279 9.66 11.03 9.10
N LEU A 280 8.93 11.92 8.42
CA LEU A 280 9.44 13.20 7.91
C LEU A 280 9.29 14.35 8.91
N LEU A 281 8.61 14.11 10.04
CA LEU A 281 8.51 15.05 11.15
C LEU A 281 9.75 14.95 12.03
#